data_fd5d92c67d895410012bb1315b76e35b
#
_entry.id   fd5d92c67d895410012bb1315b76e35b
#
_cell.length_a   1.000
_cell.length_b   1.000
_cell.length_c   1.000
_cell.angle_alpha   90.00
_cell.angle_beta   90.00
_cell.angle_gamma   90.00
#
_symmetry.space_group_name_H-M   'P 1'
#
loop_
_entity.id
_entity.type
_entity.pdbx_description
1 polymer ?
#
loop_
_entity_poly.entity_id
_entity_poly.type
_entity_poly.pdbx_seq_one_letter_code
_entity_poly.pdbx_strand_id
1 'polypeptide(L)'
;MLGLAFPATLSPAAEASGLKAIWGPVERDGVSQFPIYRDLRVGIYQAPLGWDAVAPTRPRHPRDPRDPAYRWPPELADAVGQARAYHMRVLIMIIRSPRWANGNHPSTWAPRRPGDYADFAVAAARRYPGVHLWMVWDEPSRANNFAPLTPAPAAATRLTSRQAAAPRRYARMLDAAYGALKGLSRANTVVGGNTYTTGDIRTGQWLRYMRLPNGRPPRLDLYGHNPFSFRRPNLSNPPVDGAIDFSDLGRLGTLVDRNLRRPGRSRLRLFLSEWTIPTTAPDNEFNFYTDLGTQADWIRAAFGIVRRWSRIYALGWIHLYDDPPTSRGGLIDDQGHRKPGYAAFRAG
;
A
#
# COMPACT_ATOMS: atom_id res chain seq x y z
N MET A 1 56.57 -5.40 -14.78
CA MET A 1 55.21 -4.83 -15.07
C MET A 1 54.19 -5.56 -14.22
N LEU A 2 53.74 -4.96 -13.10
CA LEU A 2 52.66 -5.51 -12.27
C LEU A 2 51.33 -4.98 -12.79
N GLY A 3 50.50 -5.88 -13.29
CA GLY A 3 49.15 -5.56 -13.70
C GLY A 3 48.23 -5.39 -12.47
N LEU A 4 47.70 -4.19 -12.25
CA LEU A 4 46.67 -3.91 -11.30
C LEU A 4 45.31 -4.41 -11.84
N ALA A 5 44.82 -5.50 -11.25
CA ALA A 5 43.45 -5.95 -11.49
C ALA A 5 42.47 -5.02 -10.73
N PHE A 6 41.63 -4.29 -11.45
CA PHE A 6 40.50 -3.56 -10.89
C PHE A 6 39.40 -4.57 -10.48
N PRO A 7 38.84 -4.46 -9.29
CA PRO A 7 37.70 -5.28 -8.93
C PRO A 7 36.51 -4.88 -9.80
N ALA A 8 35.91 -5.85 -10.45
CA ALA A 8 34.64 -5.68 -11.17
C ALA A 8 33.57 -5.19 -10.19
N THR A 9 33.09 -3.98 -10.38
CA THR A 9 31.89 -3.46 -9.68
C THR A 9 30.71 -4.32 -10.13
N LEU A 10 30.19 -5.14 -9.22
CA LEU A 10 28.92 -5.83 -9.40
C LEU A 10 27.85 -4.75 -9.61
N SER A 11 27.34 -4.63 -10.83
CA SER A 11 26.11 -3.87 -11.12
C SER A 11 25.03 -4.37 -10.19
N PRO A 12 24.26 -3.48 -9.53
CA PRO A 12 23.12 -3.93 -8.74
C PRO A 12 22.20 -4.70 -9.68
N ALA A 13 22.01 -5.98 -9.38
CA ALA A 13 21.07 -6.82 -10.12
C ALA A 13 19.75 -6.06 -10.25
N ALA A 14 19.26 -5.94 -11.48
CA ALA A 14 17.95 -5.34 -11.73
C ALA A 14 16.97 -6.01 -10.77
N GLU A 15 16.41 -5.23 -9.80
CA GLU A 15 15.45 -5.77 -8.85
C GLU A 15 14.35 -6.47 -9.64
N ALA A 16 14.22 -7.78 -9.40
CA ALA A 16 13.24 -8.61 -10.09
C ALA A 16 11.88 -7.96 -9.97
N SER A 17 11.21 -7.75 -11.10
CA SER A 17 9.82 -7.30 -11.14
C SER A 17 8.96 -8.34 -10.43
N GLY A 18 8.05 -7.90 -9.56
CA GLY A 18 7.04 -8.79 -9.05
C GLY A 18 7.29 -9.40 -7.68
N LEU A 19 7.72 -8.62 -6.71
CA LEU A 19 7.75 -9.06 -5.32
C LEU A 19 6.34 -9.41 -4.84
N LYS A 20 6.22 -10.53 -4.12
CA LYS A 20 5.00 -10.87 -3.40
C LYS A 20 4.94 -10.10 -2.08
N ALA A 21 3.81 -9.48 -1.82
CA ALA A 21 3.53 -8.86 -0.54
C ALA A 21 2.30 -9.53 0.11
N ILE A 22 2.18 -9.43 1.44
CA ILE A 22 1.04 -9.99 2.15
C ILE A 22 0.66 -9.13 3.36
N TRP A 23 -0.64 -9.03 3.59
CA TRP A 23 -1.25 -8.67 4.85
C TRP A 23 -1.66 -9.94 5.58
N GLY A 24 -1.35 -10.05 6.87
CA GLY A 24 -1.76 -11.21 7.63
C GLY A 24 -1.28 -11.12 9.09
N PRO A 25 -1.75 -12.03 9.95
CA PRO A 25 -1.41 -12.03 11.37
C PRO A 25 0.07 -12.32 11.59
N VAL A 26 0.64 -11.75 12.66
CA VAL A 26 1.98 -12.10 13.15
C VAL A 26 1.97 -13.50 13.73
N GLU A 27 0.92 -13.77 14.52
CA GLU A 27 0.68 -15.05 15.19
C GLU A 27 -0.79 -15.46 15.01
N ARG A 28 -1.04 -16.78 15.08
CA ARG A 28 -2.37 -17.36 15.25
C ARG A 28 -2.25 -18.46 16.28
N ASP A 29 -3.07 -18.42 17.33
CA ASP A 29 -3.07 -19.40 18.44
C ASP A 29 -1.68 -19.58 19.06
N GLY A 30 -0.94 -18.49 19.24
CA GLY A 30 0.42 -18.48 19.79
C GLY A 30 1.51 -19.00 18.83
N VAL A 31 1.16 -19.28 17.57
CA VAL A 31 2.11 -19.80 16.57
C VAL A 31 2.40 -18.72 15.51
N SER A 32 3.70 -18.45 15.31
CA SER A 32 4.17 -17.54 14.28
C SER A 32 3.69 -17.92 12.88
N GLN A 33 3.23 -16.95 12.11
CA GLN A 33 2.80 -17.15 10.71
C GLN A 33 3.91 -16.92 9.68
N PHE A 34 5.07 -16.47 10.09
CA PHE A 34 6.21 -16.21 9.18
C PHE A 34 6.77 -17.44 8.46
N PRO A 35 6.76 -18.67 9.05
CA PRO A 35 7.04 -19.89 8.29
C PRO A 35 6.12 -20.08 7.07
N ILE A 36 4.82 -19.76 7.21
CA ILE A 36 3.85 -19.82 6.10
C ILE A 36 4.16 -18.76 5.05
N TYR A 37 4.47 -17.54 5.46
CA TYR A 37 4.86 -16.48 4.52
C TYR A 37 6.12 -16.84 3.73
N ARG A 38 7.09 -17.48 4.37
CA ARG A 38 8.29 -18.01 3.68
C ARG A 38 7.92 -19.12 2.69
N ASP A 39 7.04 -20.08 3.05
CA ASP A 39 6.56 -21.11 2.13
C ASP A 39 5.85 -20.51 0.92
N LEU A 40 5.07 -19.45 1.12
CA LEU A 40 4.43 -18.66 0.07
C LEU A 40 5.40 -17.81 -0.77
N ARG A 41 6.69 -17.76 -0.40
CA ARG A 41 7.74 -16.95 -1.04
C ARG A 41 7.42 -15.44 -0.98
N VAL A 42 6.87 -14.99 0.13
CA VAL A 42 6.61 -13.57 0.37
C VAL A 42 7.93 -12.83 0.56
N GLY A 43 8.10 -11.75 -0.18
CA GLY A 43 9.28 -10.87 -0.05
C GLY A 43 9.00 -9.59 0.77
N ILE A 44 7.72 -9.24 0.96
CA ILE A 44 7.31 -8.05 1.71
C ILE A 44 6.16 -8.41 2.64
N TYR A 45 6.39 -8.26 3.95
CA TYR A 45 5.33 -8.29 4.95
C TYR A 45 4.78 -6.85 5.11
N GLN A 46 3.46 -6.70 5.09
CA GLN A 46 2.79 -5.39 5.22
C GLN A 46 2.12 -5.29 6.59
N ALA A 47 2.31 -4.16 7.26
CA ALA A 47 1.73 -3.89 8.57
C ALA A 47 1.16 -2.47 8.67
N PRO A 48 -0.04 -2.28 9.27
CA PRO A 48 -0.58 -0.96 9.54
C PRO A 48 0.06 -0.37 10.80
N LEU A 49 0.17 0.96 10.84
CA LEU A 49 0.55 1.72 12.02
C LEU A 49 -0.45 2.88 12.20
N GLY A 50 -1.36 2.73 13.14
CA GLY A 50 -2.35 3.75 13.50
C GLY A 50 -1.71 4.89 14.28
N TRP A 51 -1.51 6.04 13.64
CA TRP A 51 -0.92 7.20 14.32
C TRP A 51 -1.76 7.68 15.52
N ASP A 52 -3.09 7.60 15.42
CA ASP A 52 -4.01 7.96 16.50
C ASP A 52 -3.83 7.12 17.76
N ALA A 53 -3.57 5.82 17.60
CA ALA A 53 -3.33 4.89 18.70
C ALA A 53 -1.91 5.06 19.30
N VAL A 54 -0.91 5.28 18.43
CA VAL A 54 0.49 5.45 18.87
C VAL A 54 0.72 6.79 19.56
N ALA A 55 0.07 7.87 19.11
CA ALA A 55 0.24 9.22 19.67
C ALA A 55 -1.12 9.84 20.07
N PRO A 56 -1.83 9.28 21.07
CA PRO A 56 -3.15 9.78 21.47
C PRO A 56 -3.08 11.21 22.04
N THR A 57 -1.93 11.61 22.55
CA THR A 57 -1.61 12.97 23.00
C THR A 57 -0.49 13.57 22.16
N ARG A 58 -0.40 14.92 22.13
CA ARG A 58 0.62 15.61 21.33
C ARG A 58 2.00 15.41 21.95
N PRO A 59 2.97 14.82 21.21
CA PRO A 59 4.36 14.72 21.66
C PRO A 59 5.00 16.10 21.79
N ARG A 60 5.88 16.27 22.78
CA ARG A 60 6.72 17.47 22.92
C ARG A 60 7.87 17.46 21.91
N HIS A 61 8.42 16.27 21.66
CA HIS A 61 9.50 16.02 20.71
C HIS A 61 9.01 15.07 19.59
N PRO A 62 8.19 15.56 18.61
CA PRO A 62 7.41 14.72 17.71
C PRO A 62 8.24 13.84 16.77
N ARG A 63 9.55 14.06 16.66
CA ARG A 63 10.49 13.22 15.90
C ARG A 63 11.30 12.25 16.76
N ASP A 64 11.23 12.35 18.10
CA ASP A 64 11.92 11.41 19.00
C ASP A 64 10.97 10.24 19.34
N PRO A 65 11.28 9.00 18.92
CA PRO A 65 10.44 7.85 19.24
C PRO A 65 10.37 7.51 20.72
N ARG A 66 11.21 8.12 21.57
CA ARG A 66 11.23 7.95 23.02
C ARG A 66 10.37 8.96 23.77
N ASP A 67 9.73 9.91 23.06
CA ASP A 67 8.80 10.85 23.69
C ASP A 67 7.71 10.06 24.43
N PRO A 68 7.39 10.38 25.69
CA PRO A 68 6.46 9.62 26.53
C PRO A 68 5.01 9.64 26.01
N ALA A 69 4.67 10.50 25.05
CA ALA A 69 3.38 10.49 24.38
C ALA A 69 3.20 9.32 23.41
N TYR A 70 4.30 8.66 23.01
CA TYR A 70 4.25 7.54 22.08
C TYR A 70 4.00 6.19 22.77
N ARG A 71 3.05 5.45 22.27
CA ARG A 71 2.67 4.08 22.68
C ARG A 71 2.86 3.14 21.49
N TRP A 72 4.11 2.68 21.31
CA TRP A 72 4.43 1.81 20.18
C TRP A 72 3.86 0.41 20.39
N PRO A 73 3.14 -0.18 19.38
CA PRO A 73 2.60 -1.52 19.51
C PRO A 73 3.73 -2.55 19.53
N PRO A 74 3.80 -3.42 20.57
CA PRO A 74 4.85 -4.44 20.66
C PRO A 74 4.75 -5.47 19.52
N GLU A 75 3.55 -5.75 19.03
CA GLU A 75 3.29 -6.69 17.93
C GLU A 75 3.97 -6.25 16.63
N LEU A 76 4.06 -4.94 16.38
CA LEU A 76 4.77 -4.44 15.21
C LEU A 76 6.28 -4.60 15.35
N ALA A 77 6.83 -4.44 16.56
CA ALA A 77 8.24 -4.69 16.80
C ALA A 77 8.59 -6.17 16.59
N ASP A 78 7.74 -7.07 17.07
CA ASP A 78 7.86 -8.50 16.85
C ASP A 78 7.74 -8.85 15.36
N ALA A 79 6.72 -8.33 14.65
CA ALA A 79 6.56 -8.50 13.21
C ALA A 79 7.82 -8.09 12.43
N VAL A 80 8.42 -6.94 12.77
CA VAL A 80 9.67 -6.46 12.14
C VAL A 80 10.82 -7.41 12.43
N GLY A 81 10.93 -7.92 13.67
CA GLY A 81 11.94 -8.90 14.08
C GLY A 81 11.81 -10.21 13.31
N GLN A 82 10.60 -10.77 13.26
CA GLN A 82 10.32 -12.02 12.55
C GLN A 82 10.52 -11.86 11.04
N ALA A 83 10.00 -10.80 10.41
CA ALA A 83 10.21 -10.53 8.99
C ALA A 83 11.70 -10.52 8.63
N ARG A 84 12.53 -9.87 9.46
CA ARG A 84 14.00 -9.86 9.28
C ARG A 84 14.60 -11.27 9.38
N ALA A 85 14.18 -12.07 10.36
CA ALA A 85 14.66 -13.44 10.54
C ALA A 85 14.32 -14.35 9.35
N TYR A 86 13.19 -14.06 8.67
CA TYR A 86 12.77 -14.76 7.46
C TYR A 86 13.17 -14.07 6.16
N HIS A 87 14.09 -13.09 6.20
CA HIS A 87 14.60 -12.33 5.04
C HIS A 87 13.51 -11.59 4.25
N MET A 88 12.44 -11.16 4.91
CA MET A 88 11.38 -10.36 4.33
C MET A 88 11.63 -8.87 4.61
N ARG A 89 11.32 -8.03 3.64
CA ARG A 89 11.20 -6.59 3.87
C ARG A 89 9.89 -6.30 4.59
N VAL A 90 9.83 -5.21 5.34
CA VAL A 90 8.59 -4.74 5.95
C VAL A 90 8.16 -3.44 5.28
N LEU A 91 6.89 -3.39 4.86
CA LEU A 91 6.20 -2.15 4.57
C LEU A 91 5.38 -1.74 5.78
N ILE A 92 5.60 -0.53 6.28
CA ILE A 92 4.71 0.06 7.28
C ILE A 92 3.80 1.08 6.59
N MET A 93 2.49 0.87 6.70
CA MET A 93 1.47 1.80 6.24
C MET A 93 1.02 2.68 7.42
N ILE A 94 1.36 3.96 7.38
CA ILE A 94 0.95 4.92 8.41
C ILE A 94 -0.44 5.45 8.07
N ILE A 95 -1.40 5.18 8.94
CA ILE A 95 -2.82 5.55 8.76
C ILE A 95 -3.34 6.31 9.96
N ARG A 96 -4.51 6.91 9.76
CA ARG A 96 -5.28 7.62 10.78
C ARG A 96 -4.54 8.84 11.34
N SER A 97 -5.23 9.69 12.03
CA SER A 97 -4.62 10.82 12.73
C SER A 97 -5.29 11.06 14.08
N PRO A 98 -4.51 11.44 15.11
CA PRO A 98 -5.03 11.69 16.42
C PRO A 98 -5.84 12.99 16.45
N ARG A 99 -6.78 13.09 17.39
CA ARG A 99 -7.70 14.23 17.55
C ARG A 99 -6.97 15.57 17.66
N TRP A 100 -5.84 15.61 18.36
CA TRP A 100 -5.03 16.81 18.50
C TRP A 100 -4.44 17.32 17.17
N ALA A 101 -4.20 16.42 16.20
CA ALA A 101 -3.63 16.78 14.89
C ALA A 101 -4.72 17.14 13.87
N ASN A 102 -5.91 16.54 13.96
CA ASN A 102 -6.98 16.69 12.97
C ASN A 102 -8.08 17.71 13.36
N GLY A 103 -7.97 18.31 14.55
CA GLY A 103 -8.94 19.28 15.05
C GLY A 103 -10.14 18.65 15.71
N ASN A 104 -9.91 17.58 16.48
CA ASN A 104 -10.87 16.87 17.29
C ASN A 104 -11.93 16.09 16.49
N HIS A 105 -11.59 15.70 15.25
CA HIS A 105 -12.43 14.86 14.40
C HIS A 105 -12.11 13.35 14.59
N PRO A 106 -12.91 12.43 14.02
CA PRO A 106 -12.57 11.01 13.92
C PRO A 106 -11.23 10.77 13.27
N SER A 107 -10.59 9.64 13.57
CA SER A 107 -9.20 9.35 13.15
C SER A 107 -8.99 9.24 11.63
N THR A 108 -10.06 9.00 10.86
CA THR A 108 -10.03 9.04 9.39
C THR A 108 -9.86 10.45 8.81
N TRP A 109 -9.99 11.50 9.63
CA TRP A 109 -9.73 12.87 9.16
C TRP A 109 -8.24 13.12 9.02
N ALA A 110 -7.88 13.68 7.87
CA ALA A 110 -6.51 14.09 7.62
C ALA A 110 -6.03 15.18 8.62
N PRO A 111 -4.76 15.19 8.99
CA PRO A 111 -4.22 16.22 9.87
C PRO A 111 -4.36 17.62 9.27
N ARG A 112 -4.55 18.61 10.14
CA ARG A 112 -4.62 20.03 9.71
C ARG A 112 -3.28 20.52 9.16
N ARG A 113 -2.17 20.09 9.76
CA ARG A 113 -0.81 20.42 9.34
C ARG A 113 -0.10 19.18 8.79
N PRO A 114 0.30 19.19 7.51
CA PRO A 114 1.07 18.09 6.91
C PRO A 114 2.36 17.75 7.66
N GLY A 115 2.98 18.77 8.31
CA GLY A 115 4.18 18.59 9.11
C GLY A 115 4.00 17.68 10.33
N ASP A 116 2.83 17.71 10.98
CA ASP A 116 2.56 16.82 12.12
C ASP A 116 2.62 15.33 11.71
N TYR A 117 2.10 15.00 10.52
CA TYR A 117 2.20 13.64 9.96
C TYR A 117 3.64 13.28 9.57
N ALA A 118 4.36 14.22 8.97
CA ALA A 118 5.75 14.03 8.56
C ALA A 118 6.67 13.82 9.77
N ASP A 119 6.44 14.51 10.87
CA ASP A 119 7.18 14.35 12.12
C ASP A 119 6.93 12.98 12.76
N PHE A 120 5.68 12.51 12.76
CA PHE A 120 5.34 11.15 13.18
C PHE A 120 6.00 10.09 12.28
N ALA A 121 6.00 10.26 10.96
CA ALA A 121 6.68 9.35 10.05
C ALA A 121 8.19 9.24 10.35
N VAL A 122 8.84 10.35 10.74
CA VAL A 122 10.25 10.33 11.19
C VAL A 122 10.41 9.58 12.50
N ALA A 123 9.50 9.79 13.48
CA ALA A 123 9.54 9.04 14.75
C ALA A 123 9.39 7.54 14.50
N ALA A 124 8.44 7.14 13.64
CA ALA A 124 8.25 5.74 13.26
C ALA A 124 9.51 5.15 12.58
N ALA A 125 10.11 5.89 11.64
CA ALA A 125 11.31 5.42 10.96
C ALA A 125 12.53 5.32 11.89
N ARG A 126 12.61 6.14 12.91
CA ARG A 126 13.63 6.04 13.98
C ARG A 126 13.34 4.89 14.93
N ARG A 127 12.07 4.57 15.19
CA ARG A 127 11.65 3.44 16.02
C ARG A 127 11.96 2.10 15.36
N TYR A 128 11.81 2.02 14.03
CA TYR A 128 12.01 0.82 13.22
C TYR A 128 13.12 1.04 12.18
N PRO A 129 14.39 1.17 12.58
CA PRO A 129 15.48 1.62 11.71
C PRO A 129 15.79 0.65 10.55
N GLY A 130 15.39 -0.62 10.66
CA GLY A 130 15.50 -1.61 9.58
C GLY A 130 14.39 -1.56 8.53
N VAL A 131 13.36 -0.72 8.75
CA VAL A 131 12.25 -0.56 7.81
C VAL A 131 12.53 0.61 6.88
N HIS A 132 12.52 0.34 5.57
CA HIS A 132 12.77 1.34 4.53
C HIS A 132 11.63 1.46 3.52
N LEU A 133 10.50 0.80 3.73
CA LEU A 133 9.35 0.88 2.84
C LEU A 133 8.15 1.43 3.62
N TRP A 134 7.68 2.62 3.22
CA TRP A 134 6.69 3.41 3.95
C TRP A 134 5.53 3.78 3.05
N MET A 135 4.32 3.45 3.44
CA MET A 135 3.10 3.84 2.72
C MET A 135 2.38 4.95 3.47
N VAL A 136 2.01 5.98 2.72
CA VAL A 136 1.32 7.16 3.27
C VAL A 136 -0.17 6.98 3.07
N TRP A 137 -0.86 6.65 4.16
CA TRP A 137 -2.30 6.44 4.25
C TRP A 137 -2.80 5.23 3.45
N ASP A 138 -4.07 4.86 3.73
CA ASP A 138 -4.78 3.81 3.04
C ASP A 138 -6.01 4.37 2.32
N GLU A 139 -6.20 3.97 1.08
CA GLU A 139 -7.34 4.27 0.21
C GLU A 139 -7.89 5.70 0.34
N PRO A 140 -7.06 6.75 0.23
CA PRO A 140 -7.49 8.11 0.52
C PRO A 140 -8.51 8.65 -0.48
N SER A 141 -8.84 7.90 -1.53
CA SER A 141 -9.90 8.21 -2.48
C SER A 141 -11.30 7.78 -2.01
N ARG A 142 -11.41 7.13 -0.83
CA ARG A 142 -12.67 6.71 -0.19
C ARG A 142 -13.01 7.58 1.01
N ALA A 143 -14.26 8.01 1.11
CA ALA A 143 -14.74 8.89 2.19
C ALA A 143 -14.66 8.23 3.58
N ASN A 144 -14.81 6.92 3.64
CA ASN A 144 -14.71 6.15 4.89
C ASN A 144 -13.26 6.05 5.40
N ASN A 145 -12.27 6.20 4.52
CA ASN A 145 -10.86 6.06 4.87
C ASN A 145 -10.15 7.41 5.00
N PHE A 146 -10.62 8.46 4.31
CA PHE A 146 -9.97 9.77 4.31
C PHE A 146 -10.98 10.92 4.30
N ALA A 147 -11.00 11.72 5.35
CA ALA A 147 -11.89 12.86 5.50
C ALA A 147 -11.11 14.18 5.71
N PRO A 148 -11.72 15.36 5.38
CA PRO A 148 -13.00 15.46 4.69
C PRO A 148 -12.85 15.18 3.20
N LEU A 149 -13.72 14.33 2.67
CA LEU A 149 -13.81 14.02 1.24
C LEU A 149 -15.25 14.23 0.79
N THR A 150 -15.43 14.96 -0.30
CA THR A 150 -16.72 15.12 -0.97
C THR A 150 -16.72 14.21 -2.19
N PRO A 151 -17.62 13.22 -2.28
CA PRO A 151 -17.72 12.33 -3.44
C PRO A 151 -17.93 13.08 -4.76
N ALA A 152 -17.46 12.49 -5.85
CA ALA A 152 -17.65 13.02 -7.18
C ALA A 152 -18.34 11.99 -8.09
N PRO A 153 -19.24 12.41 -8.99
CA PRO A 153 -19.79 11.51 -9.99
C PRO A 153 -18.67 10.85 -10.82
N ALA A 154 -18.80 9.55 -11.09
CA ALA A 154 -17.78 8.80 -11.85
C ALA A 154 -17.51 9.41 -13.21
N ALA A 155 -18.53 9.92 -13.90
CA ALA A 155 -18.46 10.56 -15.21
C ALA A 155 -17.97 12.03 -15.15
N ALA A 156 -17.76 12.62 -13.97
CA ALA A 156 -17.34 14.01 -13.87
C ALA A 156 -15.93 14.20 -14.47
N THR A 157 -15.83 15.01 -15.50
CA THR A 157 -14.55 15.36 -16.15
C THR A 157 -13.75 16.39 -15.35
N ARG A 158 -14.43 17.16 -14.49
CA ARG A 158 -13.82 18.16 -13.60
C ARG A 158 -14.40 18.01 -12.19
N LEU A 159 -13.55 18.23 -11.18
CA LEU A 159 -13.97 18.31 -9.79
C LEU A 159 -14.26 19.78 -9.44
N THR A 160 -15.26 20.00 -8.61
CA THR A 160 -15.46 21.29 -7.94
C THR A 160 -14.33 21.56 -6.95
N SER A 161 -14.18 22.80 -6.50
CA SER A 161 -13.14 23.16 -5.52
C SER A 161 -13.27 22.34 -4.23
N ARG A 162 -14.51 22.02 -3.80
CA ARG A 162 -14.79 21.21 -2.61
C ARG A 162 -14.36 19.75 -2.80
N GLN A 163 -14.66 19.14 -3.94
CA GLN A 163 -14.24 17.78 -4.28
C GLN A 163 -12.72 17.68 -4.43
N ALA A 164 -12.08 18.69 -5.04
CA ALA A 164 -10.64 18.75 -5.23
C ALA A 164 -9.85 19.01 -3.92
N ALA A 165 -10.51 19.33 -2.81
CA ALA A 165 -9.86 19.63 -1.55
C ALA A 165 -9.14 18.39 -0.96
N ALA A 166 -9.78 17.20 -1.02
CA ALA A 166 -9.22 15.96 -0.49
C ALA A 166 -7.91 15.55 -1.21
N PRO A 167 -7.86 15.37 -2.55
CA PRO A 167 -6.61 15.02 -3.22
C PRO A 167 -5.51 16.06 -3.06
N ARG A 168 -5.83 17.36 -2.95
CA ARG A 168 -4.85 18.42 -2.67
C ARG A 168 -4.31 18.35 -1.24
N ARG A 169 -5.17 18.02 -0.26
CA ARG A 169 -4.76 17.81 1.14
C ARG A 169 -3.83 16.61 1.26
N TYR A 170 -4.21 15.51 0.64
CA TYR A 170 -3.37 14.31 0.57
C TYR A 170 -2.03 14.58 -0.09
N ALA A 171 -2.00 15.33 -1.20
CA ALA A 171 -0.76 15.69 -1.88
C ALA A 171 0.23 16.45 -0.97
N ARG A 172 -0.26 17.39 -0.17
CA ARG A 172 0.59 18.12 0.80
C ARG A 172 1.13 17.21 1.89
N MET A 173 0.30 16.31 2.42
CA MET A 173 0.69 15.34 3.45
C MET A 173 1.74 14.36 2.92
N LEU A 174 1.53 13.79 1.73
CA LEU A 174 2.47 12.88 1.08
C LEU A 174 3.81 13.56 0.80
N ASP A 175 3.81 14.78 0.26
CA ASP A 175 5.05 15.50 -0.07
C ASP A 175 5.86 15.86 1.18
N ALA A 176 5.18 16.24 2.28
CA ALA A 176 5.82 16.51 3.57
C ALA A 176 6.45 15.22 4.16
N ALA A 177 5.71 14.12 4.17
CA ALA A 177 6.21 12.82 4.61
C ALA A 177 7.40 12.35 3.76
N TYR A 178 7.30 12.47 2.43
CA TYR A 178 8.40 12.14 1.53
C TYR A 178 9.67 12.92 1.88
N GLY A 179 9.55 14.26 2.01
CA GLY A 179 10.69 15.11 2.34
C GLY A 179 11.35 14.74 3.66
N ALA A 180 10.54 14.47 4.69
CA ALA A 180 11.01 14.11 6.03
C ALA A 180 11.69 12.73 6.06
N LEU A 181 11.07 11.71 5.46
CA LEU A 181 11.63 10.36 5.37
C LEU A 181 12.93 10.30 4.54
N LYS A 182 12.97 11.00 3.39
CA LYS A 182 14.19 11.08 2.56
C LYS A 182 15.29 11.91 3.24
N GLY A 183 14.93 12.92 4.02
CA GLY A 183 15.87 13.68 4.84
C GLY A 183 16.49 12.85 5.97
N LEU A 184 15.74 11.86 6.51
CA LEU A 184 16.26 10.93 7.50
C LEU A 184 17.19 9.87 6.85
N SER A 185 16.76 9.27 5.74
CA SER A 185 17.55 8.31 4.97
C SER A 185 17.12 8.28 3.52
N ARG A 186 18.08 8.35 2.59
CA ARG A 186 17.83 8.19 1.16
C ARG A 186 17.36 6.78 0.78
N ALA A 187 17.65 5.77 1.63
CA ALA A 187 17.19 4.40 1.46
C ALA A 187 15.67 4.24 1.65
N ASN A 188 15.01 5.18 2.35
CA ASN A 188 13.56 5.13 2.52
C ASN A 188 12.86 5.25 1.17
N THR A 189 11.99 4.29 0.90
CA THR A 189 11.10 4.24 -0.27
C THR A 189 9.69 4.59 0.17
N VAL A 190 9.10 5.61 -0.45
CA VAL A 190 7.79 6.14 -0.08
C VAL A 190 6.75 5.77 -1.13
N VAL A 191 5.76 5.00 -0.69
CA VAL A 191 4.57 4.64 -1.49
C VAL A 191 3.49 5.69 -1.23
N GLY A 192 3.02 6.33 -2.29
CA GLY A 192 1.91 7.28 -2.23
C GLY A 192 0.81 6.90 -3.19
N GLY A 193 -0.36 7.47 -3.01
CA GLY A 193 -1.55 7.13 -3.80
C GLY A 193 -2.44 6.15 -3.06
N ASN A 194 -2.11 4.87 -3.10
CA ASN A 194 -2.88 3.75 -2.54
C ASN A 194 -4.39 3.88 -2.78
N THR A 195 -4.76 4.19 -4.03
CA THR A 195 -6.15 4.42 -4.41
C THR A 195 -6.90 3.10 -4.58
N TYR A 196 -8.22 3.14 -4.39
CA TYR A 196 -9.10 1.99 -4.54
C TYR A 196 -9.66 1.88 -5.97
N THR A 197 -10.02 0.65 -6.38
CA THR A 197 -10.63 0.36 -7.69
C THR A 197 -11.75 1.33 -8.06
N THR A 198 -12.69 1.60 -7.13
CA THR A 198 -13.90 2.40 -7.35
C THR A 198 -14.08 3.51 -6.32
N GLY A 199 -13.03 4.20 -5.90
CA GLY A 199 -13.09 5.25 -4.88
C GLY A 199 -14.18 6.31 -5.12
N ASP A 200 -14.65 6.97 -4.05
CA ASP A 200 -15.63 8.08 -4.11
C ASP A 200 -15.17 9.25 -4.97
N ILE A 201 -13.85 9.39 -5.09
CA ILE A 201 -13.20 10.15 -6.17
C ILE A 201 -12.41 9.12 -7.00
N ARG A 202 -12.80 8.94 -8.25
CA ARG A 202 -12.18 7.94 -9.14
C ARG A 202 -10.68 8.19 -9.30
N THR A 203 -9.89 7.12 -9.43
CA THR A 203 -8.42 7.21 -9.50
C THR A 203 -7.93 8.23 -10.53
N GLY A 204 -8.53 8.30 -11.70
CA GLY A 204 -8.17 9.30 -12.72
C GLY A 204 -8.44 10.74 -12.29
N GLN A 205 -9.56 10.98 -11.60
CA GLN A 205 -9.89 12.28 -11.00
C GLN A 205 -8.93 12.61 -9.86
N TRP A 206 -8.69 11.64 -8.96
CA TRP A 206 -7.75 11.78 -7.85
C TRP A 206 -6.36 12.21 -8.31
N LEU A 207 -5.77 11.48 -9.24
CA LEU A 207 -4.45 11.76 -9.81
C LEU A 207 -4.36 13.16 -10.44
N ARG A 208 -5.41 13.58 -11.15
CA ARG A 208 -5.45 14.91 -11.78
C ARG A 208 -5.38 16.04 -10.77
N TYR A 209 -6.06 15.89 -9.61
CA TYR A 209 -6.16 16.91 -8.59
C TYR A 209 -5.20 16.73 -7.41
N MET A 210 -4.41 15.68 -7.40
CA MET A 210 -3.34 15.46 -6.42
C MET A 210 -2.16 16.39 -6.72
N ARG A 211 -2.32 17.68 -6.34
CA ARG A 211 -1.42 18.78 -6.64
C ARG A 211 -1.05 19.57 -5.39
N LEU A 212 0.20 20.01 -5.34
CA LEU A 212 0.70 20.99 -4.37
C LEU A 212 0.19 22.39 -4.70
N PRO A 213 0.29 23.38 -3.79
CA PRO A 213 -0.14 24.76 -4.04
C PRO A 213 0.51 25.41 -5.28
N ASN A 214 1.73 25.01 -5.63
CA ASN A 214 2.46 25.46 -6.82
C ASN A 214 2.08 24.71 -8.11
N GLY A 215 1.01 23.90 -8.08
CA GLY A 215 0.53 23.11 -9.21
C GLY A 215 1.34 21.85 -9.53
N ARG A 216 2.49 21.62 -8.87
CA ARG A 216 3.32 20.43 -9.09
C ARG A 216 2.72 19.19 -8.42
N PRO A 217 2.97 17.98 -8.95
CA PRO A 217 2.62 16.75 -8.25
C PRO A 217 3.47 16.56 -6.97
N PRO A 218 2.96 15.86 -5.94
CA PRO A 218 3.74 15.50 -4.76
C PRO A 218 4.87 14.55 -5.13
N ARG A 219 5.88 14.44 -4.25
CA ARG A 219 6.98 13.48 -4.38
C ARG A 219 6.56 12.12 -3.82
N LEU A 220 6.94 11.06 -4.51
CA LEU A 220 6.82 9.66 -4.11
C LEU A 220 7.82 8.83 -4.92
N ASP A 221 8.10 7.61 -4.46
CA ASP A 221 8.96 6.65 -5.17
C ASP A 221 8.13 5.61 -5.92
N LEU A 222 7.00 5.16 -5.33
CA LEU A 222 6.08 4.17 -5.88
C LEU A 222 4.65 4.69 -5.80
N TYR A 223 3.81 4.31 -6.77
CA TYR A 223 2.38 4.60 -6.73
C TYR A 223 1.61 3.37 -6.23
N GLY A 224 0.91 3.51 -5.10
CA GLY A 224 0.06 2.48 -4.52
C GLY A 224 -1.32 2.45 -5.15
N HIS A 225 -1.86 1.23 -5.30
CA HIS A 225 -3.22 1.00 -5.77
C HIS A 225 -3.74 -0.36 -5.33
N ASN A 226 -5.03 -0.45 -4.97
CA ASN A 226 -5.73 -1.67 -4.57
C ASN A 226 -6.68 -2.08 -5.71
N PRO A 227 -6.24 -2.98 -6.64
CA PRO A 227 -6.94 -3.27 -7.87
C PRO A 227 -7.94 -4.43 -7.73
N PHE A 228 -8.83 -4.40 -6.74
CA PHE A 228 -9.85 -5.44 -6.59
C PHE A 228 -10.64 -5.63 -7.88
N SER A 229 -10.90 -6.88 -8.25
CA SER A 229 -11.46 -7.23 -9.55
C SER A 229 -12.60 -8.23 -9.40
N PHE A 230 -13.66 -8.05 -10.18
CA PHE A 230 -14.77 -8.98 -10.34
C PHE A 230 -14.66 -9.81 -11.62
N ARG A 231 -13.50 -9.84 -12.24
CA ARG A 231 -13.21 -10.54 -13.49
C ARG A 231 -11.79 -11.07 -13.50
N ARG A 232 -11.57 -12.11 -14.31
CA ARG A 232 -10.23 -12.70 -14.47
C ARG A 232 -9.21 -11.64 -14.90
N PRO A 233 -8.05 -11.50 -14.24
CA PRO A 233 -7.01 -10.57 -14.63
C PRO A 233 -6.53 -10.78 -16.07
N ASN A 234 -6.73 -9.77 -16.92
CA ASN A 234 -6.30 -9.76 -18.31
C ASN A 234 -6.20 -8.31 -18.81
N LEU A 235 -4.99 -7.83 -19.14
CA LEU A 235 -4.76 -6.44 -19.57
C LEU A 235 -5.44 -6.08 -20.91
N SER A 236 -5.95 -7.06 -21.64
CA SER A 236 -6.70 -6.86 -22.89
C SER A 236 -8.22 -6.68 -22.66
N ASN A 237 -8.72 -6.88 -21.44
CA ASN A 237 -10.13 -6.67 -21.14
C ASN A 237 -10.49 -5.19 -21.30
N PRO A 238 -11.68 -4.87 -21.85
CA PRO A 238 -12.14 -3.49 -21.92
C PRO A 238 -12.31 -2.91 -20.52
N PRO A 239 -12.02 -1.61 -20.34
CA PRO A 239 -12.17 -0.96 -19.03
C PRO A 239 -13.65 -0.89 -18.62
N VAL A 240 -13.88 -0.95 -17.30
CA VAL A 240 -15.17 -0.64 -16.68
C VAL A 240 -15.19 0.85 -16.34
N ASP A 241 -16.30 1.54 -16.61
CA ASP A 241 -16.42 2.98 -16.43
C ASP A 241 -15.99 3.46 -15.04
N GLY A 242 -15.01 4.36 -15.04
CA GLY A 242 -14.48 4.99 -13.85
C GLY A 242 -13.71 4.07 -12.89
N ALA A 243 -13.79 2.75 -13.03
CA ALA A 243 -13.03 1.80 -12.23
C ALA A 243 -11.60 1.60 -12.78
N ILE A 244 -10.71 1.21 -11.90
CA ILE A 244 -9.38 0.73 -12.24
C ILE A 244 -9.18 -0.58 -11.48
N ASP A 245 -9.54 -1.71 -12.09
CA ASP A 245 -9.29 -3.04 -11.54
C ASP A 245 -7.94 -3.62 -12.01
N PHE A 246 -7.68 -4.89 -11.72
CA PHE A 246 -6.42 -5.54 -12.10
C PHE A 246 -6.22 -5.56 -13.63
N SER A 247 -7.28 -5.64 -14.41
CA SER A 247 -7.21 -5.63 -15.88
C SER A 247 -6.92 -4.24 -16.46
N ASP A 248 -7.14 -3.17 -15.67
CA ASP A 248 -6.94 -1.78 -16.09
C ASP A 248 -5.55 -1.22 -15.72
N LEU A 249 -4.62 -2.03 -15.25
CA LEU A 249 -3.30 -1.56 -14.79
C LEU A 249 -2.50 -0.84 -15.88
N GLY A 250 -2.67 -1.18 -17.15
CA GLY A 250 -2.11 -0.43 -18.28
C GLY A 250 -2.62 1.01 -18.35
N ARG A 251 -3.94 1.19 -18.14
CA ARG A 251 -4.59 2.50 -18.02
C ARG A 251 -4.11 3.25 -16.78
N LEU A 252 -3.97 2.55 -15.63
CA LEU A 252 -3.39 3.14 -14.43
C LEU A 252 -2.00 3.70 -14.69
N GLY A 253 -1.12 2.90 -15.31
CA GLY A 253 0.24 3.33 -15.66
C GLY A 253 0.25 4.61 -16.49
N THR A 254 -0.64 4.71 -17.49
CA THR A 254 -0.80 5.90 -18.34
C THR A 254 -1.28 7.13 -17.53
N LEU A 255 -2.25 6.94 -16.63
CA LEU A 255 -2.76 7.99 -15.76
C LEU A 255 -1.69 8.50 -14.79
N VAL A 256 -0.91 7.58 -14.20
CA VAL A 256 0.22 7.89 -13.30
C VAL A 256 1.27 8.69 -14.07
N ASP A 257 1.67 8.27 -15.27
CA ASP A 257 2.67 8.99 -16.08
C ASP A 257 2.20 10.39 -16.46
N ARG A 258 0.95 10.53 -16.90
CA ARG A 258 0.38 11.83 -17.27
C ARG A 258 0.35 12.81 -16.09
N ASN A 259 0.06 12.32 -14.90
CA ASN A 259 -0.22 13.20 -13.75
C ASN A 259 0.94 13.34 -12.78
N LEU A 260 1.81 12.35 -12.63
CA LEU A 260 2.84 12.34 -11.59
C LEU A 260 4.27 12.32 -12.12
N ARG A 261 4.44 12.20 -13.43
CA ARG A 261 5.78 12.19 -14.04
C ARG A 261 6.51 13.52 -13.74
N ARG A 262 7.78 13.38 -13.39
CA ARG A 262 8.69 14.51 -13.21
C ARG A 262 9.78 14.47 -14.29
N PRO A 263 10.13 15.59 -14.90
CA PRO A 263 11.26 15.66 -15.83
C PRO A 263 12.53 15.07 -15.23
N GLY A 264 13.28 14.30 -16.02
CA GLY A 264 14.54 13.68 -15.58
C GLY A 264 14.41 12.51 -14.58
N ARG A 265 13.18 12.03 -14.30
CA ARG A 265 12.94 10.87 -13.42
C ARG A 265 12.37 9.70 -14.21
N SER A 266 12.74 8.48 -13.80
CA SER A 266 12.14 7.26 -14.33
C SER A 266 10.64 7.20 -14.05
N ARG A 267 9.93 6.35 -14.80
CA ARG A 267 8.50 6.10 -14.57
C ARG A 267 8.29 5.46 -13.19
N LEU A 268 7.27 5.92 -12.46
CA LEU A 268 6.89 5.34 -11.18
C LEU A 268 6.43 3.90 -11.35
N ARG A 269 6.97 2.97 -10.57
CA ARG A 269 6.46 1.60 -10.50
C ARG A 269 5.22 1.55 -9.62
N LEU A 270 4.39 0.52 -9.83
CA LEU A 270 3.12 0.31 -9.14
C LEU A 270 3.33 -0.64 -7.97
N PHE A 271 2.87 -0.25 -6.79
CA PHE A 271 2.75 -1.12 -5.62
C PHE A 271 1.27 -1.48 -5.48
N LEU A 272 0.92 -2.72 -5.80
CA LEU A 272 -0.45 -3.23 -5.67
C LEU A 272 -0.58 -3.80 -4.26
N SER A 273 -1.04 -2.96 -3.32
CA SER A 273 -0.97 -3.27 -1.88
C SER A 273 -1.95 -4.35 -1.47
N GLU A 274 -3.15 -4.29 -2.00
CA GLU A 274 -4.24 -5.17 -1.60
C GLU A 274 -4.96 -5.72 -2.82
N TRP A 275 -5.04 -7.04 -2.86
CA TRP A 275 -5.84 -7.77 -3.81
C TRP A 275 -6.25 -9.10 -3.20
N THR A 276 -7.47 -9.51 -3.46
CA THR A 276 -8.02 -10.80 -3.05
C THR A 276 -9.16 -11.20 -3.99
N ILE A 277 -9.60 -12.46 -3.88
CA ILE A 277 -10.74 -13.00 -4.61
C ILE A 277 -11.53 -13.85 -3.61
N PRO A 278 -12.71 -13.39 -3.16
CA PRO A 278 -13.56 -14.13 -2.25
C PRO A 278 -14.04 -15.44 -2.86
N THR A 279 -14.25 -16.45 -2.01
CA THR A 279 -14.68 -17.79 -2.44
C THR A 279 -15.89 -18.27 -1.65
N THR A 280 -16.62 -19.20 -2.22
CA THR A 280 -17.70 -20.00 -1.61
C THR A 280 -18.99 -19.25 -1.32
N ALA A 281 -18.96 -18.03 -0.82
CA ALA A 281 -20.14 -17.22 -0.51
C ALA A 281 -19.75 -15.73 -0.44
N PRO A 282 -20.71 -14.80 -0.53
CA PRO A 282 -20.49 -13.39 -0.23
C PRO A 282 -20.02 -13.20 1.23
N ASP A 283 -19.30 -12.11 1.48
CA ASP A 283 -18.83 -11.72 2.80
C ASP A 283 -19.13 -10.24 3.09
N ASN A 284 -18.67 -9.71 4.22
CA ASN A 284 -18.90 -8.31 4.57
C ASN A 284 -18.08 -7.32 3.76
N GLU A 285 -17.00 -7.77 3.11
CA GLU A 285 -16.15 -6.94 2.25
C GLU A 285 -16.66 -6.93 0.81
N PHE A 286 -17.17 -8.09 0.33
CA PHE A 286 -17.57 -8.26 -1.07
C PHE A 286 -18.89 -9.02 -1.20
N ASN A 287 -19.82 -8.48 -1.96
CA ASN A 287 -21.04 -9.18 -2.40
C ASN A 287 -20.79 -10.10 -3.62
N PHE A 288 -19.54 -10.36 -3.95
CA PHE A 288 -19.05 -11.15 -5.08
C PHE A 288 -18.18 -12.29 -4.56
N TYR A 289 -18.27 -13.45 -5.18
CA TYR A 289 -17.42 -14.59 -4.88
C TYR A 289 -17.24 -15.51 -6.09
N THR A 290 -16.26 -16.40 -6.04
CA THR A 290 -15.99 -17.43 -7.04
C THR A 290 -15.90 -18.81 -6.38
N ASP A 291 -15.74 -19.86 -7.20
CA ASP A 291 -15.29 -21.15 -6.69
C ASP A 291 -13.78 -21.15 -6.44
N LEU A 292 -13.29 -22.16 -5.71
CA LEU A 292 -11.88 -22.27 -5.32
C LEU A 292 -10.93 -22.45 -6.51
N GLY A 293 -11.38 -23.12 -7.57
CA GLY A 293 -10.59 -23.31 -8.79
C GLY A 293 -10.42 -22.01 -9.56
N THR A 294 -11.48 -21.24 -9.67
CA THR A 294 -11.47 -19.90 -10.28
C THR A 294 -10.57 -18.93 -9.51
N GLN A 295 -10.60 -18.94 -8.17
CA GLN A 295 -9.65 -18.14 -7.36
C GLN A 295 -8.20 -18.47 -7.76
N ALA A 296 -7.86 -19.77 -7.80
CA ALA A 296 -6.52 -20.22 -8.14
C ALA A 296 -6.11 -19.84 -9.58
N ASP A 297 -7.04 -19.92 -10.54
CA ASP A 297 -6.78 -19.51 -11.92
C ASP A 297 -6.53 -18.01 -12.05
N TRP A 298 -7.32 -17.18 -11.36
CA TRP A 298 -7.13 -15.73 -11.38
C TRP A 298 -5.82 -15.31 -10.71
N ILE A 299 -5.40 -16.00 -9.63
CA ILE A 299 -4.08 -15.79 -9.01
C ILE A 299 -2.96 -16.09 -10.02
N ARG A 300 -3.04 -17.22 -10.76
CA ARG A 300 -2.03 -17.55 -11.80
C ARG A 300 -2.00 -16.50 -12.91
N ALA A 301 -3.18 -16.04 -13.36
CA ALA A 301 -3.29 -14.99 -14.37
C ALA A 301 -2.64 -13.68 -13.92
N ALA A 302 -2.91 -13.25 -12.68
CA ALA A 302 -2.31 -12.06 -12.08
C ALA A 302 -0.79 -12.16 -12.02
N PHE A 303 -0.24 -13.24 -11.48
CA PHE A 303 1.22 -13.44 -11.46
C PHE A 303 1.83 -13.58 -12.84
N GLY A 304 1.08 -14.12 -13.82
CA GLY A 304 1.49 -14.08 -15.22
C GLY A 304 1.70 -12.66 -15.76
N ILE A 305 0.86 -11.71 -15.35
CA ILE A 305 1.01 -10.28 -15.65
C ILE A 305 2.21 -9.70 -14.91
N VAL A 306 2.29 -9.94 -13.59
CA VAL A 306 3.34 -9.41 -12.72
C VAL A 306 4.74 -9.78 -13.22
N ARG A 307 4.95 -11.03 -13.64
CA ARG A 307 6.25 -11.50 -14.17
C ARG A 307 6.64 -10.84 -15.49
N ARG A 308 5.67 -10.51 -16.35
CA ARG A 308 5.92 -9.95 -17.68
C ARG A 308 5.96 -8.43 -17.72
N TRP A 309 5.47 -7.77 -16.69
CA TRP A 309 5.37 -6.31 -16.69
C TRP A 309 6.18 -5.66 -15.56
N SER A 310 7.40 -5.28 -15.88
CA SER A 310 8.36 -4.65 -14.93
C SER A 310 7.85 -3.38 -14.25
N ARG A 311 6.72 -2.82 -14.72
CA ARG A 311 6.06 -1.68 -14.09
C ARG A 311 5.51 -2.01 -12.70
N ILE A 312 5.18 -3.26 -12.41
CA ILE A 312 4.70 -3.70 -11.10
C ILE A 312 5.91 -3.92 -10.21
N TYR A 313 5.93 -3.23 -9.07
CA TYR A 313 6.95 -3.39 -8.04
C TYR A 313 6.63 -4.57 -7.13
N ALA A 314 5.39 -4.65 -6.65
CA ALA A 314 4.89 -5.72 -5.80
C ALA A 314 3.40 -5.95 -6.01
N LEU A 315 2.96 -7.19 -5.75
CA LEU A 315 1.56 -7.59 -5.64
C LEU A 315 1.31 -8.12 -4.23
N GLY A 316 0.46 -7.43 -3.49
CA GLY A 316 0.02 -7.77 -2.14
C GLY A 316 -1.27 -8.58 -2.15
N TRP A 317 -1.30 -9.62 -1.34
CA TRP A 317 -2.50 -10.36 -1.01
C TRP A 317 -3.01 -9.90 0.35
N ILE A 318 -4.30 -9.64 0.45
CA ILE A 318 -4.98 -9.36 1.70
C ILE A 318 -5.68 -10.63 2.17
N HIS A 319 -5.59 -10.93 3.47
CA HIS A 319 -6.12 -12.11 4.16
C HIS A 319 -5.35 -13.42 3.88
N LEU A 320 -4.55 -13.85 4.85
CA LEU A 320 -3.96 -15.19 4.81
C LEU A 320 -5.04 -16.26 5.03
N TYR A 321 -5.96 -15.98 5.96
CA TYR A 321 -7.05 -16.88 6.36
C TYR A 321 -8.40 -16.31 5.97
N ASP A 322 -9.37 -17.18 5.73
CA ASP A 322 -10.76 -16.80 5.80
C ASP A 322 -11.14 -16.46 7.25
N ASP A 323 -12.00 -15.47 7.41
CA ASP A 323 -12.57 -15.00 8.67
C ASP A 323 -14.07 -14.68 8.46
N PRO A 324 -14.90 -15.71 8.20
CA PRO A 324 -16.32 -15.49 7.95
C PRO A 324 -17.05 -15.00 9.21
N PRO A 325 -18.01 -14.08 9.10
CA PRO A 325 -18.53 -13.51 7.84
C PRO A 325 -17.73 -12.33 7.30
N THR A 326 -16.62 -11.93 7.92
CA THR A 326 -15.86 -10.72 7.58
C THR A 326 -15.22 -10.82 6.20
N SER A 327 -14.45 -11.88 5.96
CA SER A 327 -13.76 -12.13 4.69
C SER A 327 -13.68 -13.61 4.34
N ARG A 328 -13.79 -13.91 3.04
CA ARG A 328 -13.61 -15.25 2.46
C ARG A 328 -12.52 -15.27 1.38
N GLY A 329 -11.67 -14.24 1.39
CA GLY A 329 -10.59 -14.07 0.43
C GLY A 329 -9.26 -14.70 0.84
N GLY A 330 -9.21 -15.52 1.90
CA GLY A 330 -8.01 -16.18 2.38
C GLY A 330 -7.39 -17.17 1.39
N LEU A 331 -6.11 -17.46 1.58
CA LEU A 331 -5.41 -18.58 0.93
C LEU A 331 -5.56 -19.88 1.73
N ILE A 332 -5.97 -19.76 2.97
CA ILE A 332 -6.26 -20.83 3.92
C ILE A 332 -7.68 -20.60 4.42
N ASP A 333 -8.48 -21.64 4.56
CA ASP A 333 -9.83 -21.51 5.09
C ASP A 333 -9.85 -21.29 6.62
N ASP A 334 -11.03 -21.07 7.19
CA ASP A 334 -11.22 -20.85 8.63
C ASP A 334 -10.91 -22.10 9.48
N GLN A 335 -10.90 -23.30 8.86
CA GLN A 335 -10.52 -24.56 9.49
C GLN A 335 -9.01 -24.84 9.39
N GLY A 336 -8.23 -24.00 8.70
CA GLY A 336 -6.79 -24.16 8.54
C GLY A 336 -6.38 -24.98 7.31
N HIS A 337 -7.30 -25.35 6.40
CA HIS A 337 -6.96 -26.06 5.18
C HIS A 337 -6.49 -25.10 4.09
N ARG A 338 -5.39 -25.45 3.42
CA ARG A 338 -4.87 -24.70 2.29
C ARG A 338 -5.81 -24.81 1.08
N LYS A 339 -6.32 -23.70 0.61
CA LYS A 339 -7.11 -23.64 -0.63
C LYS A 339 -6.23 -23.87 -1.87
N PRO A 340 -6.77 -24.23 -3.05
CA PRO A 340 -6.02 -24.27 -4.32
C PRO A 340 -5.30 -22.94 -4.64
N GLY A 341 -5.87 -21.80 -4.21
CA GLY A 341 -5.27 -20.47 -4.29
C GLY A 341 -3.92 -20.37 -3.58
N TYR A 342 -3.69 -21.09 -2.49
CA TYR A 342 -2.42 -21.16 -1.79
C TYR A 342 -1.28 -21.65 -2.70
N ALA A 343 -1.50 -22.79 -3.37
CA ALA A 343 -0.52 -23.35 -4.30
C ALA A 343 -0.29 -22.44 -5.50
N ALA A 344 -1.36 -21.81 -6.02
CA ALA A 344 -1.27 -20.84 -7.12
C ALA A 344 -0.46 -19.60 -6.72
N PHE A 345 -0.69 -19.05 -5.52
CA PHE A 345 0.08 -17.93 -4.98
C PHE A 345 1.54 -18.31 -4.74
N ARG A 346 1.79 -19.48 -4.15
CA ARG A 346 3.16 -19.99 -3.91
C ARG A 346 3.97 -20.10 -5.21
N ALA A 347 3.36 -20.59 -6.29
CA ALA A 347 4.01 -20.78 -7.59
C ALA A 347 4.24 -19.47 -8.37
N GLY A 348 3.50 -18.39 -8.05
CA GLY A 348 3.49 -17.09 -8.73
C GLY A 348 4.78 -16.29 -8.66
#